data_340a2114076e641cba3c5d0c64eefcf5
#
_entry.id   340a2114076e641cba3c5d0c64eefcf5
#
_cell.length_a   1.000
_cell.length_b   1.000
_cell.length_c   1.000
_cell.angle_alpha   90.00
_cell.angle_beta   90.00
_cell.angle_gamma   90.00
#
_symmetry.space_group_name_H-M   'P 1'
#
loop_
_entity.id
_entity.type
_entity.pdbx_description
1 polymer ?
#
loop_
_entity_poly.entity_id
_entity_poly.type
_entity_poly.pdbx_seq_one_letter_code
_entity_poly.pdbx_strand_id
1 'polypeptide(L)'
;MEDERWTRAAWMAIGAAALTPANLLLSFLADMPIGTAPVGVMIAVTALIIGTAAAVLSLIALCRFRELLNERYGYHGIDALVTFVIVTISVLVAVAAVGRVMVALVGIGDQAVRLALAFVVPIILLGIAIGIVSIIVGIKLLSLENDLQHLIRPYAVFSIISGACFVLVILAPVGTLLLVAENVVLALMFFRANESDPMVEFV
;
A
#
# COMPACT_ATOMS: atom_id res chain seq x y z
N MET A 1 26.64 8.89 0.29
CA MET A 1 25.93 7.59 0.12
C MET A 1 24.59 7.51 0.87
N GLU A 2 24.40 8.22 2.00
CA GLU A 2 23.10 8.30 2.70
C GLU A 2 22.05 9.06 1.88
N ASP A 3 22.42 10.15 1.25
CA ASP A 3 21.55 10.99 0.42
C ASP A 3 20.82 10.22 -0.69
N GLU A 4 21.49 9.28 -1.35
CA GLU A 4 20.88 8.47 -2.38
C GLU A 4 19.83 7.49 -1.86
N ARG A 5 19.93 7.03 -0.60
CA ARG A 5 19.01 6.04 -0.01
C ARG A 5 17.61 6.60 0.13
N TRP A 6 17.49 7.82 0.68
CA TRP A 6 16.19 8.48 0.88
C TRP A 6 15.59 8.96 -0.43
N THR A 7 16.42 9.47 -1.35
CA THR A 7 15.97 9.83 -2.70
C THR A 7 15.39 8.61 -3.44
N ARG A 8 16.05 7.45 -3.37
CA ARG A 8 15.51 6.20 -3.96
C ARG A 8 14.19 5.80 -3.31
N ALA A 9 14.09 5.89 -1.97
CA ALA A 9 12.85 5.59 -1.26
C ALA A 9 11.71 6.52 -1.69
N ALA A 10 11.97 7.81 -1.87
CA ALA A 10 11.00 8.78 -2.38
C ALA A 10 10.49 8.41 -3.78
N TRP A 11 11.38 8.05 -4.70
CA TRP A 11 10.97 7.62 -6.04
C TRP A 11 10.17 6.31 -6.04
N MET A 12 10.47 5.39 -5.12
CA MET A 12 9.67 4.16 -4.95
C MET A 12 8.25 4.48 -4.47
N ALA A 13 8.10 5.41 -3.52
CA ALA A 13 6.80 5.87 -3.05
C ALA A 13 6.00 6.58 -4.16
N ILE A 14 6.65 7.43 -4.98
CA ILE A 14 6.02 8.06 -6.16
C ILE A 14 5.60 6.99 -7.17
N GLY A 15 6.46 6.01 -7.45
CA GLY A 15 6.14 4.89 -8.34
C GLY A 15 4.91 4.13 -7.87
N ALA A 16 4.82 3.82 -6.58
CA ALA A 16 3.65 3.18 -5.98
C ALA A 16 2.39 4.06 -6.14
N ALA A 17 2.50 5.37 -5.85
CA ALA A 17 1.40 6.33 -6.00
C ALA A 17 0.89 6.41 -7.44
N ALA A 18 1.77 6.35 -8.44
CA ALA A 18 1.40 6.40 -9.85
C ALA A 18 0.78 5.09 -10.36
N LEU A 19 1.30 3.94 -9.91
CA LEU A 19 0.83 2.63 -10.36
C LEU A 19 -0.50 2.22 -9.72
N THR A 20 -0.82 2.69 -8.52
CA THR A 20 -2.06 2.34 -7.80
C THR A 20 -3.31 2.73 -8.58
N PRO A 21 -3.52 3.98 -9.07
CA PRO A 21 -4.69 4.33 -9.86
C PRO A 21 -4.72 3.63 -11.22
N ALA A 22 -3.56 3.40 -11.84
CA ALA A 22 -3.47 2.63 -13.08
C ALA A 22 -3.97 1.19 -12.88
N ASN A 23 -3.58 0.54 -11.77
CA ASN A 23 -4.07 -0.78 -11.41
C ASN A 23 -5.58 -0.80 -11.16
N LEU A 24 -6.13 0.21 -10.46
CA LEU A 24 -7.58 0.32 -10.23
C LEU A 24 -8.35 0.41 -11.54
N LEU A 25 -7.90 1.27 -12.47
CA LEU A 25 -8.53 1.43 -13.78
C LEU A 25 -8.47 0.13 -14.59
N LEU A 26 -7.33 -0.54 -14.63
CA LEU A 26 -7.15 -1.80 -15.36
C LEU A 26 -7.98 -2.93 -14.74
N SER A 27 -8.07 -3.00 -13.42
CA SER A 27 -8.93 -3.98 -12.74
C SER A 27 -10.40 -3.75 -13.07
N PHE A 28 -10.86 -2.50 -13.05
CA PHE A 28 -12.21 -2.13 -13.44
C PHE A 28 -12.51 -2.48 -14.91
N LEU A 29 -11.56 -2.21 -15.83
CA LEU A 29 -11.70 -2.57 -17.24
C LEU A 29 -11.70 -4.08 -17.45
N ALA A 30 -10.94 -4.84 -16.66
CA ALA A 30 -10.90 -6.30 -16.75
C ALA A 30 -12.25 -6.96 -16.36
N ASP A 31 -13.00 -6.32 -15.46
CA ASP A 31 -14.30 -6.79 -14.99
C ASP A 31 -15.46 -6.39 -15.94
N MET A 32 -15.20 -5.49 -16.91
CA MET A 32 -16.19 -5.11 -17.92
C MET A 32 -16.23 -6.14 -19.06
N PRO A 33 -17.39 -6.40 -19.66
CA PRO A 33 -17.52 -7.26 -20.84
C PRO A 33 -17.02 -6.52 -22.10
N ILE A 34 -15.75 -6.07 -22.09
CA ILE A 34 -15.16 -5.30 -23.17
C ILE A 34 -14.36 -6.24 -24.09
N GLY A 35 -14.83 -6.39 -25.33
CA GLY A 35 -14.09 -7.07 -26.37
C GLY A 35 -14.18 -8.60 -26.34
N THR A 36 -13.18 -9.25 -26.99
CA THR A 36 -13.07 -10.70 -27.06
C THR A 36 -12.39 -11.27 -25.82
N ALA A 37 -12.65 -12.55 -25.49
CA ALA A 37 -12.05 -13.24 -24.35
C ALA A 37 -10.52 -13.03 -24.21
N PRO A 38 -9.69 -13.08 -25.29
CA PRO A 38 -8.25 -12.83 -25.16
C PRO A 38 -7.90 -11.41 -24.72
N VAL A 39 -8.68 -10.40 -25.08
CA VAL A 39 -8.44 -9.00 -24.65
C VAL A 39 -8.67 -8.86 -23.15
N GLY A 40 -9.75 -9.45 -22.61
CA GLY A 40 -10.04 -9.45 -21.18
C GLY A 40 -8.92 -10.10 -20.36
N VAL A 41 -8.40 -11.25 -20.85
CA VAL A 41 -7.26 -11.93 -20.20
C VAL A 41 -5.99 -11.05 -20.22
N MET A 42 -5.68 -10.40 -21.33
CA MET A 42 -4.53 -9.49 -21.41
C MET A 42 -4.63 -8.33 -20.41
N ILE A 43 -5.82 -7.70 -20.31
CA ILE A 43 -6.06 -6.62 -19.35
C ILE A 43 -5.90 -7.13 -17.91
N ALA A 44 -6.46 -8.29 -17.59
CA ALA A 44 -6.37 -8.88 -16.25
C ALA A 44 -4.91 -9.21 -15.86
N VAL A 45 -4.12 -9.77 -16.78
CA VAL A 45 -2.69 -10.05 -16.57
C VAL A 45 -1.90 -8.76 -16.38
N THR A 46 -2.18 -7.74 -17.20
CA THR A 46 -1.52 -6.43 -17.06
C THR A 46 -1.87 -5.77 -15.70
N ALA A 47 -3.13 -5.82 -15.30
CA ALA A 47 -3.57 -5.34 -13.98
C ALA A 47 -2.85 -6.08 -12.84
N LEU A 48 -2.69 -7.40 -12.94
CA LEU A 48 -1.98 -8.20 -11.95
C LEU A 48 -0.51 -7.78 -11.83
N ILE A 49 0.18 -7.59 -12.94
CA ILE A 49 1.59 -7.18 -12.97
C ILE A 49 1.75 -5.79 -12.35
N ILE A 50 0.93 -4.82 -12.79
CA ILE A 50 0.98 -3.43 -12.29
C ILE A 50 0.61 -3.37 -10.82
N GLY A 51 -0.43 -4.10 -10.38
CA GLY A 51 -0.84 -4.15 -8.99
C GLY A 51 0.22 -4.78 -8.08
N THR A 52 0.88 -5.84 -8.55
CA THR A 52 1.99 -6.46 -7.81
C THR A 52 3.18 -5.51 -7.71
N ALA A 53 3.54 -4.82 -8.80
CA ALA A 53 4.61 -3.82 -8.79
C ALA A 53 4.30 -2.66 -7.83
N ALA A 54 3.08 -2.13 -7.85
CA ALA A 54 2.64 -1.08 -6.94
C ALA A 54 2.75 -1.53 -5.46
N ALA A 55 2.30 -2.75 -5.15
CA ALA A 55 2.38 -3.31 -3.82
C ALA A 55 3.84 -3.47 -3.34
N VAL A 56 4.72 -4.01 -4.18
CA VAL A 56 6.15 -4.17 -3.86
C VAL A 56 6.80 -2.82 -3.59
N LEU A 57 6.55 -1.81 -4.42
CA LEU A 57 7.10 -0.47 -4.22
C LEU A 57 6.58 0.16 -2.92
N SER A 58 5.28 0.02 -2.62
CA SER A 58 4.70 0.48 -1.34
C SER A 58 5.32 -0.23 -0.14
N LEU A 59 5.54 -1.55 -0.22
CA LEU A 59 6.20 -2.31 0.85
C LEU A 59 7.63 -1.85 1.09
N ILE A 60 8.41 -1.60 0.04
CA ILE A 60 9.77 -1.08 0.16
C ILE A 60 9.74 0.32 0.79
N ALA A 61 8.83 1.20 0.32
CA ALA A 61 8.67 2.53 0.91
C ALA A 61 8.31 2.46 2.40
N LEU A 62 7.43 1.54 2.79
CA LEU A 62 7.04 1.34 4.19
C LEU A 62 8.20 0.80 5.05
N CYS A 63 9.03 -0.11 4.52
CA CYS A 63 10.26 -0.56 5.18
C CYS A 63 11.22 0.61 5.42
N ARG A 64 11.42 1.46 4.40
CA ARG A 64 12.27 2.65 4.50
C ARG A 64 11.70 3.71 5.46
N PHE A 65 10.39 3.84 5.51
CA PHE A 65 9.74 4.72 6.48
C PHE A 65 10.00 4.27 7.93
N ARG A 66 9.90 2.97 8.19
CA ARG A 66 10.27 2.40 9.49
C ARG A 66 11.74 2.67 9.83
N GLU A 67 12.65 2.46 8.87
CA GLU A 67 14.09 2.76 9.05
C GLU A 67 14.31 4.24 9.36
N LEU A 68 13.63 5.16 8.63
CA LEU A 68 13.71 6.60 8.87
C LEU A 68 13.30 6.96 10.30
N LEU A 69 12.18 6.41 10.79
CA LEU A 69 11.70 6.67 12.13
C LEU A 69 12.65 6.13 13.20
N ASN A 70 13.23 4.95 12.99
CA ASN A 70 14.14 4.32 13.94
C ASN A 70 15.51 5.02 13.98
N GLU A 71 16.10 5.29 12.82
CA GLU A 71 17.45 5.84 12.73
C GLU A 71 17.49 7.33 13.12
N ARG A 72 16.49 8.11 12.69
CA ARG A 72 16.51 9.56 12.85
C ARG A 72 15.80 10.05 14.11
N TYR A 73 14.75 9.34 14.54
CA TYR A 73 13.93 9.76 15.68
C TYR A 73 13.98 8.80 16.86
N GLY A 74 14.73 7.67 16.73
CA GLY A 74 14.78 6.65 17.77
C GLY A 74 13.41 6.06 18.13
N TYR A 75 12.44 6.15 17.20
CA TYR A 75 11.06 5.77 17.47
C TYR A 75 10.75 4.35 17.02
N HIS A 76 10.70 3.43 17.98
CA HIS A 76 10.41 2.00 17.76
C HIS A 76 8.96 1.62 18.04
N GLY A 77 8.10 2.58 18.38
CA GLY A 77 6.73 2.33 18.84
C GLY A 77 5.79 1.68 17.81
N ILE A 78 6.15 1.68 16.52
CA ILE A 78 5.34 1.10 15.44
C ILE A 78 6.02 -0.09 14.73
N ASP A 79 7.22 -0.51 15.13
CA ASP A 79 8.00 -1.53 14.42
C ASP A 79 7.23 -2.84 14.22
N ALA A 80 6.60 -3.35 15.27
CA ALA A 80 5.81 -4.58 15.21
C ALA A 80 4.58 -4.42 14.31
N LEU A 81 3.92 -3.25 14.35
CA LEU A 81 2.73 -2.96 13.55
C LEU A 81 3.07 -2.84 12.06
N VAL A 82 4.15 -2.14 11.74
CA VAL A 82 4.64 -2.01 10.35
C VAL A 82 5.08 -3.37 9.81
N THR A 83 5.78 -4.17 10.61
CA THR A 83 6.16 -5.54 10.23
C THR A 83 4.91 -6.40 9.97
N PHE A 84 3.90 -6.31 10.82
CA PHE A 84 2.62 -7.00 10.62
C PHE A 84 1.96 -6.57 9.30
N VAL A 85 1.90 -5.28 9.00
CA VAL A 85 1.34 -4.75 7.75
C VAL A 85 2.10 -5.30 6.54
N ILE A 86 3.44 -5.28 6.57
CA ILE A 86 4.30 -5.81 5.50
C ILE A 86 3.98 -7.28 5.23
N VAL A 87 3.96 -8.10 6.27
CA VAL A 87 3.66 -9.55 6.15
C VAL A 87 2.24 -9.75 5.61
N THR A 88 1.26 -9.03 6.15
CA THR A 88 -0.15 -9.17 5.76
C THR A 88 -0.38 -8.74 4.31
N ILE A 89 0.22 -7.63 3.86
CA ILE A 89 0.14 -7.20 2.44
C ILE A 89 0.82 -8.24 1.54
N SER A 90 1.96 -8.78 1.93
CA SER A 90 2.66 -9.81 1.14
C SER A 90 1.78 -11.07 0.97
N VAL A 91 1.13 -11.52 2.05
CA VAL A 91 0.17 -12.64 2.00
C VAL A 91 -1.04 -12.28 1.15
N LEU A 92 -1.60 -11.08 1.31
CA LEU A 92 -2.74 -10.60 0.54
C LEU A 92 -2.46 -10.61 -0.97
N VAL A 93 -1.30 -10.09 -1.39
CA VAL A 93 -0.87 -10.09 -2.80
C VAL A 93 -0.72 -11.51 -3.33
N ALA A 94 -0.10 -12.40 -2.55
CA ALA A 94 0.06 -13.81 -2.93
C ALA A 94 -1.30 -14.52 -3.08
N VAL A 95 -2.21 -14.35 -2.12
CA VAL A 95 -3.55 -14.95 -2.14
C VAL A 95 -4.35 -14.40 -3.33
N ALA A 96 -4.31 -13.09 -3.56
CA ALA A 96 -5.00 -12.47 -4.69
C ALA A 96 -4.45 -12.94 -6.05
N ALA A 97 -3.14 -13.08 -6.18
CA ALA A 97 -2.50 -13.57 -7.40
C ALA A 97 -2.88 -15.05 -7.69
N VAL A 98 -2.76 -15.91 -6.67
CA VAL A 98 -3.15 -17.34 -6.79
C VAL A 98 -4.64 -17.46 -7.11
N GLY A 99 -5.50 -16.71 -6.42
CA GLY A 99 -6.94 -16.72 -6.65
C GLY A 99 -7.30 -16.33 -8.09
N ARG A 100 -6.70 -15.27 -8.63
CA ARG A 100 -6.92 -14.86 -10.03
C ARG A 100 -6.48 -15.93 -11.02
N VAL A 101 -5.32 -16.53 -10.83
CA VAL A 101 -4.82 -17.61 -11.72
C VAL A 101 -5.75 -18.83 -11.65
N MET A 102 -6.14 -19.25 -10.45
CA MET A 102 -7.00 -20.41 -10.28
C MET A 102 -8.39 -20.21 -10.90
N VAL A 103 -9.01 -19.04 -10.70
CA VAL A 103 -10.29 -18.70 -11.33
C VAL A 103 -10.17 -18.68 -12.87
N ALA A 104 -9.08 -18.15 -13.40
CA ALA A 104 -8.84 -18.14 -14.85
C ALA A 104 -8.67 -19.54 -15.42
N LEU A 105 -8.06 -20.47 -14.69
CA LEU A 105 -7.87 -21.87 -15.14
C LEU A 105 -9.17 -22.70 -15.10
N VAL A 106 -10.06 -22.43 -14.15
CA VAL A 106 -11.34 -23.18 -14.02
C VAL A 106 -12.38 -22.71 -15.05
N GLY A 107 -12.22 -21.49 -15.60
CA GLY A 107 -13.14 -20.94 -16.58
C GLY A 107 -14.45 -20.43 -15.96
N ILE A 108 -15.53 -20.37 -16.77
CA ILE A 108 -16.83 -19.82 -16.36
C ILE A 108 -17.75 -20.95 -15.91
N GLY A 109 -18.32 -20.86 -14.70
CA GLY A 109 -19.28 -21.83 -14.17
C GLY A 109 -19.40 -21.79 -12.66
N ASP A 110 -20.25 -22.63 -12.08
CA ASP A 110 -20.48 -22.69 -10.63
C ASP A 110 -19.22 -22.98 -9.81
N GLN A 111 -18.29 -23.76 -10.38
CA GLN A 111 -17.01 -24.05 -9.72
C GLN A 111 -16.13 -22.81 -9.62
N ALA A 112 -16.08 -21.97 -10.66
CA ALA A 112 -15.34 -20.70 -10.64
C ALA A 112 -15.90 -19.75 -9.60
N VAL A 113 -17.23 -19.65 -9.46
CA VAL A 113 -17.88 -18.82 -8.45
C VAL A 113 -17.55 -19.29 -7.03
N ARG A 114 -17.61 -20.60 -6.76
CA ARG A 114 -17.25 -21.16 -5.44
C ARG A 114 -15.78 -20.91 -5.11
N LEU A 115 -14.90 -21.07 -6.11
CA LEU A 115 -13.47 -20.82 -5.97
C LEU A 115 -13.21 -19.33 -5.69
N ALA A 116 -13.83 -18.42 -6.45
CA ALA A 116 -13.72 -16.99 -6.24
C ALA A 116 -14.13 -16.61 -4.81
N LEU A 117 -15.27 -17.13 -4.32
CA LEU A 117 -15.73 -16.89 -2.94
C LEU A 117 -14.74 -17.40 -1.90
N ALA A 118 -14.08 -18.53 -2.14
CA ALA A 118 -13.07 -19.09 -1.25
C ALA A 118 -11.83 -18.16 -1.09
N PHE A 119 -11.50 -17.37 -2.12
CA PHE A 119 -10.41 -16.40 -2.06
C PHE A 119 -10.88 -15.01 -1.57
N VAL A 120 -12.11 -14.60 -1.89
CA VAL A 120 -12.64 -13.29 -1.48
C VAL A 120 -12.74 -13.16 0.04
N VAL A 121 -13.18 -14.19 0.75
CA VAL A 121 -13.31 -14.14 2.21
C VAL A 121 -11.97 -13.88 2.91
N PRO A 122 -10.89 -14.64 2.65
CA PRO A 122 -9.57 -14.32 3.21
C PRO A 122 -9.06 -12.92 2.84
N ILE A 123 -9.28 -12.47 1.60
CA ILE A 123 -8.88 -11.13 1.15
C ILE A 123 -9.58 -10.04 1.97
N ILE A 124 -10.88 -10.18 2.20
CA ILE A 124 -11.65 -9.24 3.03
C ILE A 124 -11.13 -9.24 4.47
N LEU A 125 -10.92 -10.41 5.08
CA LEU A 125 -10.42 -10.51 6.45
C LEU A 125 -9.02 -9.89 6.61
N LEU A 126 -8.12 -10.14 5.66
CA LEU A 126 -6.80 -9.53 5.64
C LEU A 126 -6.88 -8.02 5.43
N GLY A 127 -7.78 -7.55 4.56
CA GLY A 127 -8.04 -6.12 4.35
C GLY A 127 -8.52 -5.42 5.62
N ILE A 128 -9.46 -6.03 6.35
CA ILE A 128 -9.94 -5.51 7.65
C ILE A 128 -8.78 -5.46 8.67
N ALA A 129 -7.96 -6.52 8.74
CA ALA A 129 -6.82 -6.55 9.65
C ALA A 129 -5.80 -5.44 9.33
N ILE A 130 -5.47 -5.22 8.05
CA ILE A 130 -4.63 -4.09 7.62
C ILE A 130 -5.28 -2.77 8.02
N GLY A 131 -6.58 -2.60 7.79
CA GLY A 131 -7.31 -1.39 8.14
C GLY A 131 -7.22 -1.05 9.63
N ILE A 132 -7.44 -2.03 10.50
CA ILE A 132 -7.33 -1.85 11.96
C ILE A 132 -5.91 -1.42 12.35
N VAL A 133 -4.89 -2.09 11.80
CA VAL A 133 -3.50 -1.77 12.12
C VAL A 133 -3.11 -0.39 11.57
N SER A 134 -3.57 -0.01 10.39
CA SER A 134 -3.34 1.33 9.82
C SER A 134 -3.92 2.42 10.71
N ILE A 135 -5.11 2.23 11.30
CA ILE A 135 -5.69 3.15 12.27
C ILE A 135 -4.79 3.27 13.50
N ILE A 136 -4.32 2.14 14.06
CA ILE A 136 -3.46 2.14 15.25
C ILE A 136 -2.12 2.84 14.96
N VAL A 137 -1.52 2.57 13.79
CA VAL A 137 -0.28 3.23 13.35
C VAL A 137 -0.50 4.74 13.22
N GLY A 138 -1.59 5.17 12.56
CA GLY A 138 -1.94 6.57 12.41
C GLY A 138 -2.10 7.28 13.76
N ILE A 139 -2.83 6.68 14.72
CA ILE A 139 -3.00 7.23 16.07
C ILE A 139 -1.65 7.38 16.78
N LYS A 140 -0.78 6.36 16.71
CA LYS A 140 0.55 6.42 17.31
C LYS A 140 1.44 7.49 16.67
N LEU A 141 1.36 7.67 15.35
CA LEU A 141 2.11 8.70 14.64
C LEU A 141 1.62 10.12 14.99
N LEU A 142 0.33 10.32 15.27
CA LEU A 142 -0.19 11.62 15.71
C LEU A 142 0.37 12.06 17.06
N SER A 143 0.82 11.13 17.90
CA SER A 143 1.43 11.43 19.19
C SER A 143 2.92 11.78 19.11
N LEU A 144 3.53 11.69 17.91
CA LEU A 144 4.92 12.05 17.72
C LEU A 144 5.08 13.57 17.56
N GLU A 145 5.87 14.17 18.43
CA GLU A 145 6.30 15.56 18.32
C GLU A 145 7.73 15.58 17.76
N ASN A 146 7.90 15.99 16.51
CA ASN A 146 9.20 16.10 15.86
C ASN A 146 9.19 17.11 14.69
N ASP A 147 10.36 17.39 14.09
CA ASP A 147 10.54 18.40 13.05
C ASP A 147 9.77 18.09 11.75
N LEU A 148 9.45 16.82 11.50
CA LEU A 148 8.60 16.41 10.39
C LEU A 148 7.10 16.36 10.72
N GLN A 149 6.68 16.89 11.88
CA GLN A 149 5.30 16.82 12.36
C GLN A 149 4.29 17.35 11.32
N HIS A 150 4.66 18.38 10.55
CA HIS A 150 3.82 18.93 9.48
C HIS A 150 3.57 17.96 8.31
N LEU A 151 4.42 16.93 8.09
CA LEU A 151 4.23 15.86 7.11
C LEU A 151 3.73 14.55 7.75
N ILE A 152 4.15 14.24 8.97
CA ILE A 152 3.72 13.04 9.70
C ILE A 152 2.22 13.13 10.03
N ARG A 153 1.72 14.31 10.42
CA ARG A 153 0.29 14.51 10.69
C ARG A 153 -0.61 14.18 9.52
N PRO A 154 -0.45 14.76 8.30
CA PRO A 154 -1.28 14.39 7.16
C PRO A 154 -1.14 12.90 6.80
N TYR A 155 0.06 12.32 6.86
CA TYR A 155 0.23 10.89 6.66
C TYR A 155 -0.60 10.06 7.65
N ALA A 156 -0.52 10.39 8.94
CA ALA A 156 -1.27 9.72 10.01
C ALA A 156 -2.79 9.84 9.81
N VAL A 157 -3.27 11.03 9.43
CA VAL A 157 -4.69 11.26 9.14
C VAL A 157 -5.15 10.43 7.95
N PHE A 158 -4.39 10.42 6.84
CA PHE A 158 -4.72 9.57 5.69
C PHE A 158 -4.72 8.09 6.07
N SER A 159 -3.75 7.64 6.86
CA SER A 159 -3.67 6.25 7.32
C SER A 159 -4.86 5.84 8.19
N ILE A 160 -5.37 6.75 9.05
CA ILE A 160 -6.58 6.49 9.83
C ILE A 160 -7.81 6.41 8.92
N ILE A 161 -7.97 7.34 7.98
CA ILE A 161 -9.14 7.38 7.09
C ILE A 161 -9.12 6.19 6.13
N SER A 162 -7.99 5.88 5.51
CA SER A 162 -7.85 4.72 4.63
C SER A 162 -8.10 3.42 5.38
N GLY A 163 -7.55 3.30 6.60
CA GLY A 163 -7.79 2.17 7.48
C GLY A 163 -9.28 1.98 7.80
N ALA A 164 -9.99 3.06 8.13
CA ALA A 164 -11.43 3.02 8.35
C ALA A 164 -12.20 2.59 7.08
N CYS A 165 -11.79 3.05 5.90
CA CYS A 165 -12.37 2.63 4.63
C CYS A 165 -12.17 1.14 4.37
N PHE A 166 -11.01 0.56 4.69
CA PHE A 166 -10.78 -0.89 4.56
C PHE A 166 -11.59 -1.71 5.55
N VAL A 167 -11.76 -1.25 6.79
CA VAL A 167 -12.63 -1.90 7.77
C VAL A 167 -14.09 -1.92 7.31
N LEU A 168 -14.54 -0.85 6.68
CA LEU A 168 -15.91 -0.75 6.15
C LEU A 168 -16.10 -1.47 4.80
N VAL A 169 -15.13 -2.17 4.27
CA VAL A 169 -15.12 -2.99 3.03
C VAL A 169 -15.75 -2.29 1.81
N ILE A 170 -16.96 -1.79 1.91
CA ILE A 170 -17.68 -1.06 0.84
C ILE A 170 -16.90 0.18 0.39
N LEU A 171 -16.17 0.81 1.29
CA LEU A 171 -15.32 1.98 1.03
C LEU A 171 -13.88 1.62 0.66
N ALA A 172 -13.54 0.33 0.50
CA ALA A 172 -12.19 -0.11 0.13
C ALA A 172 -11.64 0.58 -1.13
N PRO A 173 -12.41 0.83 -2.21
CA PRO A 173 -11.92 1.60 -3.35
C PRO A 173 -11.48 3.03 -2.97
N VAL A 174 -12.21 3.69 -2.06
CA VAL A 174 -11.85 5.02 -1.54
C VAL A 174 -10.58 4.91 -0.69
N GLY A 175 -10.48 3.90 0.16
CA GLY A 175 -9.27 3.59 0.93
C GLY A 175 -8.04 3.42 0.02
N THR A 176 -8.20 2.71 -1.09
CA THR A 176 -7.12 2.51 -2.07
C THR A 176 -6.69 3.82 -2.72
N LEU A 177 -7.61 4.75 -3.00
CA LEU A 177 -7.25 6.09 -3.49
C LEU A 177 -6.50 6.91 -2.43
N LEU A 178 -6.86 6.77 -1.15
CA LEU A 178 -6.14 7.43 -0.05
C LEU A 178 -4.71 6.89 0.12
N LEU A 179 -4.45 5.62 -0.21
CA LEU A 179 -3.07 5.10 -0.26
C LEU A 179 -2.19 5.85 -1.26
N VAL A 180 -2.76 6.40 -2.33
CA VAL A 180 -2.02 7.27 -3.26
C VAL A 180 -1.53 8.53 -2.53
N ALA A 181 -2.43 9.18 -1.77
CA ALA A 181 -2.06 10.35 -0.97
C ALA A 181 -1.03 10.01 0.11
N GLU A 182 -1.18 8.87 0.79
CA GLU A 182 -0.19 8.38 1.77
C GLU A 182 1.20 8.21 1.13
N ASN A 183 1.29 7.57 -0.03
CA ASN A 183 2.55 7.37 -0.73
C ASN A 183 3.17 8.70 -1.21
N VAL A 184 2.35 9.67 -1.63
CA VAL A 184 2.85 11.02 -1.99
C VAL A 184 3.41 11.73 -0.76
N VAL A 185 2.70 11.71 0.37
CA VAL A 185 3.19 12.33 1.62
C VAL A 185 4.47 11.63 2.09
N LEU A 186 4.53 10.31 1.96
CA LEU A 186 5.71 9.52 2.30
C LEU A 186 6.91 9.90 1.44
N ALA A 187 6.71 10.10 0.13
CA ALA A 187 7.77 10.59 -0.75
C ALA A 187 8.27 11.97 -0.35
N LEU A 188 7.37 12.90 0.02
CA LEU A 188 7.73 14.22 0.51
C LEU A 188 8.54 14.15 1.81
N MET A 189 8.18 13.22 2.72
CA MET A 189 8.98 12.99 3.94
C MET A 189 10.39 12.51 3.63
N PHE A 190 10.55 11.61 2.67
CA PHE A 190 11.88 11.13 2.26
C PHE A 190 12.72 12.22 1.59
N PHE A 191 12.12 13.05 0.71
CA PHE A 191 12.83 14.20 0.13
C PHE A 191 13.27 15.18 1.21
N ARG A 192 12.37 15.51 2.14
CA ARG A 192 12.69 16.41 3.25
C ARG A 192 13.77 15.82 4.17
N ALA A 193 13.72 14.52 4.43
CA ALA A 193 14.75 13.83 5.21
C ALA A 193 16.13 13.90 4.54
N ASN A 194 16.18 13.97 3.22
CA ASN A 194 17.42 14.12 2.45
C ASN A 194 17.98 15.56 2.52
N GLU A 195 17.11 16.58 2.60
CA GLU A 195 17.52 17.98 2.66
C GLU A 195 18.03 18.43 4.02
N SER A 196 17.52 17.83 5.10
CA SER A 196 17.90 18.16 6.47
C SER A 196 19.16 17.38 6.86
N ASP A 197 20.32 17.95 6.58
CA ASP A 197 21.62 17.45 7.04
C ASP A 197 21.69 17.56 8.58
N PRO A 198 21.92 16.45 9.33
CA PRO A 198 22.02 16.50 10.79
C PRO A 198 23.26 17.25 11.32
N MET A 199 24.14 17.74 10.44
CA MET A 199 25.41 18.38 10.82
C MET A 199 25.33 19.90 11.01
N VAL A 200 24.19 20.56 10.82
CA VAL A 200 24.11 22.05 10.88
C VAL A 200 23.54 22.59 12.21
N GLU A 201 23.07 21.75 13.11
CA GLU A 201 22.45 22.20 14.38
C GLU A 201 23.36 22.21 15.62
N PHE A 202 24.68 22.03 15.46
CA PHE A 202 25.64 22.14 16.57
C PHE A 202 26.73 23.19 16.28
N VAL A 203 26.34 24.48 16.15
CA VAL A 203 27.24 25.61 16.35
C VAL A 203 26.57 26.67 17.20
#